data_47023619fc24dc4d8e26351967c7fc35
#
_entry.id   47023619fc24dc4d8e26351967c7fc35
#
_cell.length_a   1.000
_cell.length_b   1.000
_cell.length_c   1.000
_cell.angle_alpha   90.00
_cell.angle_beta   90.00
_cell.angle_gamma   90.00
#
_symmetry.space_group_name_H-M   'P 1'
#
loop_
_entity.id
_entity.type
_entity.pdbx_description
1 polymer ?
#
loop_
_entity_poly.entity_id
_entity_poly.type
_entity_poly.pdbx_seq_one_letter_code
_entity_poly.pdbx_strand_id
1 'polypeptide(L)'
;MVGQVAKRQAITNPDRTIASIKRQMGSDYHVKIDDKQYTPQEISAMILQKLKTDAESYLGDKVTEAVITVPAYFTDSQRQATKDAGRIAGLEVKRIINEPTAAALAYGIDKETDQKVMVYDLGGGTFDVSIIEMGDGVQEVLATAGNNHLGGD
;
A
#
# COMPACT_ATOMS: atom_id res chain seq x y z
N MET A 1 -15.60 -6.91 -6.27
CA MET A 1 -15.28 -7.62 -5.00
C MET A 1 -13.80 -7.46 -4.71
N VAL A 2 -13.40 -7.41 -3.44
CA VAL A 2 -11.99 -7.27 -3.00
C VAL A 2 -11.73 -8.27 -1.87
N GLY A 3 -10.48 -8.70 -1.72
CA GLY A 3 -10.04 -9.57 -0.64
C GLY A 3 -10.34 -11.06 -0.89
N GLN A 4 -10.55 -11.80 0.18
CA GLN A 4 -10.67 -13.26 0.13
C GLN A 4 -11.79 -13.78 -0.78
N VAL A 5 -12.89 -13.04 -0.88
CA VAL A 5 -14.01 -13.40 -1.77
C VAL A 5 -13.58 -13.30 -3.24
N ALA A 6 -12.82 -12.26 -3.59
CA ALA A 6 -12.25 -12.12 -4.94
C ALA A 6 -11.21 -13.22 -5.22
N LYS A 7 -10.34 -13.54 -4.27
CA LYS A 7 -9.32 -14.60 -4.41
C LYS A 7 -9.97 -15.98 -4.66
N ARG A 8 -11.04 -16.30 -3.94
CA ARG A 8 -11.76 -17.58 -4.09
C ARG A 8 -12.38 -17.79 -5.47
N GLN A 9 -12.83 -16.73 -6.13
CA GLN A 9 -13.40 -16.82 -7.48
C GLN A 9 -12.36 -16.85 -8.61
N ALA A 10 -11.09 -16.65 -8.32
CA ALA A 10 -10.03 -16.62 -9.34
C ALA A 10 -9.98 -17.90 -10.19
N ILE A 11 -10.31 -19.05 -9.60
CA ILE A 11 -10.34 -20.34 -10.30
C ILE A 11 -11.44 -20.37 -11.37
N THR A 12 -12.60 -19.80 -11.09
CA THR A 12 -13.77 -19.82 -11.99
C THR A 12 -13.86 -18.58 -12.89
N ASN A 13 -13.13 -17.52 -12.55
CA ASN A 13 -13.16 -16.26 -13.29
C ASN A 13 -11.77 -15.60 -13.33
N PRO A 14 -10.74 -16.29 -13.89
CA PRO A 14 -9.36 -15.82 -13.87
C PRO A 14 -9.18 -14.51 -14.65
N ASP A 15 -9.84 -14.37 -15.80
CA ASP A 15 -9.67 -13.20 -16.70
C ASP A 15 -10.19 -11.89 -16.07
N ARG A 16 -11.03 -11.98 -15.06
CA ARG A 16 -11.61 -10.83 -14.34
C ARG A 16 -11.13 -10.72 -12.89
N THR A 17 -10.12 -11.50 -12.52
CA THR A 17 -9.52 -11.49 -11.18
C THR A 17 -8.10 -10.97 -11.26
N ILE A 18 -7.87 -9.82 -10.62
CA ILE A 18 -6.58 -9.13 -10.63
C ILE A 18 -5.91 -9.35 -9.28
N ALA A 19 -4.67 -9.81 -9.31
CA ALA A 19 -3.84 -9.97 -8.13
C ALA A 19 -2.58 -9.11 -8.22
N SER A 20 -2.02 -8.73 -7.05
CA SER A 20 -0.72 -8.09 -6.91
C SER A 20 -0.52 -6.82 -7.74
N ILE A 21 -1.59 -6.03 -7.96
CA ILE A 21 -1.53 -4.79 -8.75
C ILE A 21 -0.53 -3.77 -8.20
N LYS A 22 -0.21 -3.82 -6.91
CA LYS A 22 0.80 -2.97 -6.28
C LYS A 22 2.16 -3.02 -7.00
N ARG A 23 2.52 -4.17 -7.59
CA ARG A 23 3.77 -4.36 -8.34
C ARG A 23 3.83 -3.54 -9.63
N GLN A 24 2.67 -3.11 -10.14
CA GLN A 24 2.53 -2.36 -11.39
C GLN A 24 2.33 -0.85 -11.18
N MET A 25 2.32 -0.38 -9.92
CA MET A 25 2.14 1.05 -9.64
C MET A 25 3.24 1.89 -10.28
N GLY A 26 2.84 3.00 -10.90
CA GLY A 26 3.75 3.91 -11.58
C GLY A 26 4.28 3.43 -12.95
N SER A 27 3.77 2.31 -13.46
CA SER A 27 4.10 1.80 -14.81
C SER A 27 2.97 2.06 -15.82
N ASP A 28 3.27 1.86 -17.09
CA ASP A 28 2.29 1.94 -18.21
C ASP A 28 1.44 0.68 -18.35
N TYR A 29 1.43 -0.18 -17.34
CA TYR A 29 0.64 -1.40 -17.36
C TYR A 29 -0.86 -1.09 -17.39
N HIS A 30 -1.60 -1.86 -18.18
CA HIS A 30 -3.05 -1.76 -18.26
C HIS A 30 -3.68 -3.13 -18.11
N VAL A 31 -4.74 -3.19 -17.32
CA VAL A 31 -5.59 -4.39 -17.20
C VAL A 31 -6.78 -4.23 -18.13
N LYS A 32 -6.93 -5.16 -19.05
CA LYS A 32 -8.13 -5.22 -19.91
C LYS A 32 -9.18 -6.13 -19.27
N ILE A 33 -10.35 -5.58 -18.99
CA ILE A 33 -11.53 -6.34 -18.52
C ILE A 33 -12.67 -6.03 -19.46
N ASP A 34 -13.11 -7.05 -20.21
CA ASP A 34 -14.08 -6.89 -21.29
C ASP A 34 -13.58 -5.85 -22.32
N ASP A 35 -14.35 -4.78 -22.57
CA ASP A 35 -14.01 -3.72 -23.51
C ASP A 35 -13.34 -2.49 -22.83
N LYS A 36 -13.01 -2.58 -21.55
CA LYS A 36 -12.42 -1.48 -20.78
C LYS A 36 -10.98 -1.79 -20.41
N GLN A 37 -10.16 -0.74 -20.44
CA GLN A 37 -8.80 -0.77 -19.91
C GLN A 37 -8.75 0.01 -18.60
N TYR A 38 -8.03 -0.53 -17.62
CA TYR A 38 -7.84 0.06 -16.31
C TYR A 38 -6.36 0.22 -16.01
N THR A 39 -6.00 1.36 -15.46
CA THR A 39 -4.66 1.62 -14.93
C THR A 39 -4.46 0.94 -13.57
N PRO A 40 -3.20 0.73 -13.12
CA PRO A 40 -2.93 0.24 -11.77
C PRO A 40 -3.54 1.12 -10.68
N GLN A 41 -3.59 2.44 -10.89
CA GLN A 41 -4.20 3.39 -9.96
C GLN A 41 -5.71 3.18 -9.84
N GLU A 42 -6.42 2.95 -10.94
CA GLU A 42 -7.86 2.68 -10.92
C GLU A 42 -8.19 1.37 -10.22
N ILE A 43 -7.41 0.32 -10.46
CA ILE A 43 -7.59 -0.96 -9.75
C ILE A 43 -7.28 -0.81 -8.25
N SER A 44 -6.21 -0.10 -7.91
CA SER A 44 -5.86 0.19 -6.51
C SER A 44 -6.93 1.04 -5.83
N ALA A 45 -7.55 1.97 -6.56
CA ALA A 45 -8.65 2.77 -6.04
C ALA A 45 -9.87 1.92 -5.67
N MET A 46 -10.17 0.85 -6.41
CA MET A 46 -11.26 -0.08 -6.06
C MET A 46 -10.98 -0.78 -4.72
N ILE A 47 -9.73 -1.08 -4.42
CA ILE A 47 -9.32 -1.64 -3.12
C ILE A 47 -9.51 -0.60 -2.02
N LEU A 48 -9.02 0.62 -2.25
CA LEU A 48 -9.17 1.72 -1.28
C LEU A 48 -10.63 2.08 -1.03
N GLN A 49 -11.48 2.06 -2.05
CA GLN A 49 -12.92 2.26 -1.89
C GLN A 49 -13.57 1.20 -1.01
N LYS A 50 -13.14 -0.06 -1.16
CA LYS A 50 -13.63 -1.14 -0.29
C LYS A 50 -13.20 -0.91 1.16
N LEU A 51 -11.94 -0.57 1.40
CA LEU A 51 -11.43 -0.26 2.74
C LEU A 51 -12.15 0.94 3.35
N LYS A 52 -12.38 2.00 2.56
CA LYS A 52 -13.16 3.17 2.97
C LYS A 52 -14.57 2.77 3.41
N THR A 53 -15.29 2.00 2.57
CA THR A 53 -16.65 1.54 2.87
C THR A 53 -16.70 0.69 4.15
N ASP A 54 -15.72 -0.19 4.34
CA ASP A 54 -15.64 -1.02 5.55
C ASP A 54 -15.39 -0.17 6.80
N ALA A 55 -14.48 0.80 6.70
CA ALA A 55 -14.20 1.73 7.80
C ALA A 55 -15.43 2.58 8.15
N GLU A 56 -16.12 3.13 7.15
CA GLU A 56 -17.36 3.89 7.34
C GLU A 56 -18.46 3.05 7.98
N SER A 57 -18.59 1.78 7.57
CA SER A 57 -19.56 0.85 8.17
C SER A 57 -19.24 0.53 9.63
N TYR A 58 -17.96 0.42 9.96
CA TYR A 58 -17.50 0.14 11.32
C TYR A 58 -17.64 1.36 12.25
N LEU A 59 -17.24 2.54 11.77
CA LEU A 59 -17.26 3.78 12.55
C LEU A 59 -18.66 4.40 12.66
N GLY A 60 -19.56 4.11 11.71
CA GLY A 60 -20.85 4.76 11.60
C GLY A 60 -20.76 6.21 11.11
N ASP A 61 -19.63 6.60 10.52
CA ASP A 61 -19.34 7.97 10.06
C ASP A 61 -18.58 7.95 8.74
N LYS A 62 -18.52 9.09 8.05
CA LYS A 62 -17.82 9.23 6.78
C LYS A 62 -16.31 9.29 6.98
N VAL A 63 -15.58 8.59 6.13
CA VAL A 63 -14.12 8.65 6.03
C VAL A 63 -13.74 9.48 4.81
N THR A 64 -13.20 10.67 5.04
CA THR A 64 -12.87 11.64 3.98
C THR A 64 -11.38 11.76 3.73
N GLU A 65 -10.54 11.39 4.69
CA GLU A 65 -9.09 11.57 4.67
C GLU A 65 -8.38 10.26 4.92
N ALA A 66 -7.15 10.14 4.39
CA ALA A 66 -6.30 8.99 4.64
C ALA A 66 -4.81 9.33 4.66
N VAL A 67 -4.06 8.59 5.46
CA VAL A 67 -2.62 8.42 5.31
C VAL A 67 -2.39 7.05 4.67
N ILE A 68 -1.63 7.02 3.58
CA ILE A 68 -1.38 5.78 2.83
C ILE A 68 0.11 5.43 2.92
N THR A 69 0.40 4.17 3.18
CA THR A 69 1.78 3.68 3.27
C THR A 69 2.24 3.09 1.94
N VAL A 70 3.52 3.24 1.67
CA VAL A 70 4.21 2.67 0.51
C VAL A 70 5.55 2.07 0.93
N PRO A 71 6.09 1.09 0.18
CA PRO A 71 7.45 0.62 0.40
C PRO A 71 8.47 1.75 0.37
N ALA A 72 9.53 1.65 1.17
CA ALA A 72 10.55 2.69 1.26
C ALA A 72 11.26 2.94 -0.10
N TYR A 73 11.39 1.90 -0.94
CA TYR A 73 12.01 1.97 -2.25
C TYR A 73 11.10 2.52 -3.37
N PHE A 74 9.82 2.80 -3.10
CA PHE A 74 8.94 3.38 -4.12
C PHE A 74 9.49 4.69 -4.64
N THR A 75 9.56 4.78 -5.97
CA THR A 75 9.92 6.01 -6.68
C THR A 75 8.85 7.08 -6.53
N ASP A 76 9.18 8.33 -6.88
CA ASP A 76 8.22 9.43 -6.87
C ASP A 76 7.00 9.16 -7.76
N SER A 77 7.20 8.52 -8.93
CA SER A 77 6.11 8.12 -9.82
C SER A 77 5.16 7.12 -9.15
N GLN A 78 5.69 6.13 -8.45
CA GLN A 78 4.90 5.14 -7.72
C GLN A 78 4.15 5.76 -6.54
N ARG A 79 4.79 6.69 -5.81
CA ARG A 79 4.16 7.47 -4.73
C ARG A 79 3.03 8.35 -5.26
N GLN A 80 3.26 9.03 -6.38
CA GLN A 80 2.23 9.85 -7.02
C GLN A 80 1.05 8.98 -7.50
N ALA A 81 1.31 7.85 -8.15
CA ALA A 81 0.29 6.91 -8.58
C ALA A 81 -0.57 6.39 -7.38
N THR A 82 0.08 6.15 -6.23
CA THR A 82 -0.63 5.74 -5.00
C THR A 82 -1.51 6.89 -4.47
N LYS A 83 -1.02 8.12 -4.51
CA LYS A 83 -1.80 9.30 -4.13
C LYS A 83 -3.01 9.50 -5.04
N ASP A 84 -2.82 9.28 -6.35
CA ASP A 84 -3.90 9.39 -7.33
C ASP A 84 -4.96 8.29 -7.13
N ALA A 85 -4.55 7.06 -6.80
CA ALA A 85 -5.47 5.99 -6.42
C ALA A 85 -6.35 6.39 -5.22
N GLY A 86 -5.77 7.01 -4.20
CA GLY A 86 -6.52 7.55 -3.05
C GLY A 86 -7.56 8.60 -3.46
N ARG A 87 -7.19 9.52 -4.35
CA ARG A 87 -8.10 10.55 -4.89
C ARG A 87 -9.23 9.94 -5.71
N ILE A 88 -8.95 8.96 -6.58
CA ILE A 88 -9.95 8.23 -7.35
C ILE A 88 -10.92 7.50 -6.42
N ALA A 89 -10.43 6.98 -5.30
CA ALA A 89 -11.25 6.36 -4.26
C ALA A 89 -12.12 7.33 -3.45
N GLY A 90 -11.99 8.64 -3.68
CA GLY A 90 -12.73 9.67 -2.97
C GLY A 90 -12.16 9.99 -1.58
N LEU A 91 -10.83 9.87 -1.43
CA LEU A 91 -10.10 10.19 -0.21
C LEU A 91 -9.18 11.40 -0.43
N GLU A 92 -9.14 12.33 0.51
CA GLU A 92 -8.07 13.30 0.60
C GLU A 92 -6.84 12.62 1.21
N VAL A 93 -5.79 12.44 0.39
CA VAL A 93 -4.55 11.82 0.86
C VAL A 93 -3.69 12.86 1.54
N LYS A 94 -3.69 12.85 2.87
CA LYS A 94 -2.93 13.80 3.71
C LYS A 94 -1.43 13.59 3.59
N ARG A 95 -0.99 12.34 3.63
CA ARG A 95 0.42 11.96 3.51
C ARG A 95 0.59 10.60 2.86
N ILE A 96 1.71 10.44 2.17
CA ILE A 96 2.30 9.15 1.82
C ILE A 96 3.51 8.96 2.73
N ILE A 97 3.55 7.86 3.47
CA ILE A 97 4.66 7.52 4.38
C ILE A 97 5.23 6.15 4.05
N ASN A 98 6.47 5.91 4.47
CA ASN A 98 7.10 4.61 4.25
C ASN A 98 6.51 3.54 5.16
N GLU A 99 6.26 2.34 4.64
CA GLU A 99 5.74 1.19 5.39
C GLU A 99 6.59 0.87 6.63
N PRO A 100 7.95 0.80 6.54
CA PRO A 100 8.76 0.53 7.72
C PRO A 100 8.70 1.65 8.77
N THR A 101 8.54 2.90 8.33
CA THR A 101 8.34 4.03 9.25
C THR A 101 7.01 3.91 10.01
N ALA A 102 5.94 3.55 9.30
CA ALA A 102 4.63 3.33 9.92
C ALA A 102 4.64 2.14 10.89
N ALA A 103 5.35 1.06 10.55
CA ALA A 103 5.51 -0.10 11.42
C ALA A 103 6.25 0.25 12.72
N ALA A 104 7.34 1.00 12.63
CA ALA A 104 8.09 1.46 13.80
C ALA A 104 7.22 2.34 14.71
N LEU A 105 6.45 3.27 14.12
CA LEU A 105 5.52 4.12 14.88
C LEU A 105 4.40 3.31 15.56
N ALA A 106 3.83 2.33 14.87
CA ALA A 106 2.76 1.48 15.40
C ALA A 106 3.26 0.60 16.55
N TYR A 107 4.51 0.19 16.52
CA TYR A 107 5.14 -0.57 17.61
C TYR A 107 5.40 0.29 18.86
N GLY A 108 5.26 1.60 18.76
CA GLY A 108 5.44 2.52 19.88
C GLY A 108 6.90 2.89 20.15
N ILE A 109 7.75 2.79 19.13
CA ILE A 109 9.15 3.23 19.25
C ILE A 109 9.16 4.74 19.39
N ASP A 110 9.76 5.19 20.48
CA ASP A 110 9.88 6.60 20.82
C ASP A 110 10.82 7.32 19.84
N LYS A 111 10.37 8.46 19.34
CA LYS A 111 11.14 9.31 18.43
C LYS A 111 12.17 10.20 19.15
N GLU A 112 12.06 10.30 20.47
CA GLU A 112 12.91 11.19 21.26
C GLU A 112 14.26 10.55 21.62
N THR A 113 14.36 9.23 21.50
CA THR A 113 15.61 8.51 21.78
C THR A 113 16.33 8.11 20.50
N ASP A 114 17.62 8.45 20.43
CA ASP A 114 18.48 8.04 19.33
C ASP A 114 18.60 6.51 19.29
N GLN A 115 18.05 5.91 18.23
CA GLN A 115 18.13 4.46 18.08
C GLN A 115 18.08 4.05 16.60
N LYS A 116 18.67 2.90 16.32
CA LYS A 116 18.59 2.24 15.01
C LYS A 116 17.68 1.04 15.14
N VAL A 117 16.70 0.99 14.27
CA VAL A 117 15.67 -0.05 14.25
C VAL A 117 15.71 -0.79 12.93
N MET A 118 15.74 -2.11 12.99
CA MET A 118 15.53 -2.94 11.81
C MET A 118 14.06 -3.35 11.74
N VAL A 119 13.42 -3.03 10.62
CA VAL A 119 12.06 -3.49 10.31
C VAL A 119 12.17 -4.64 9.31
N TYR A 120 11.62 -5.79 9.68
CA TYR A 120 11.54 -6.99 8.87
C TYR A 120 10.08 -7.21 8.48
N ASP A 121 9.76 -7.00 7.22
CA ASP A 121 8.39 -7.08 6.69
C ASP A 121 8.29 -8.21 5.65
N LEU A 122 7.66 -9.31 6.03
CA LEU A 122 7.34 -10.42 5.13
C LEU A 122 5.82 -10.45 4.91
N GLY A 123 5.41 -9.93 3.78
CA GLY A 123 4.00 -9.86 3.38
C GLY A 123 3.56 -11.00 2.46
N GLY A 124 2.38 -10.81 1.84
CA GLY A 124 1.84 -11.76 0.85
C GLY A 124 2.61 -11.73 -0.46
N GLY A 125 3.00 -10.56 -0.93
CA GLY A 125 3.60 -10.37 -2.25
C GLY A 125 5.06 -9.93 -2.25
N THR A 126 5.55 -9.35 -1.16
CA THR A 126 6.91 -8.78 -1.05
C THR A 126 7.56 -9.14 0.27
N PHE A 127 8.87 -9.12 0.26
CA PHE A 127 9.72 -9.18 1.45
C PHE A 127 10.62 -7.95 1.48
N ASP A 128 10.58 -7.21 2.59
CA ASP A 128 11.31 -5.96 2.77
C ASP A 128 12.02 -5.92 4.12
N VAL A 129 13.28 -5.51 4.11
CA VAL A 129 14.06 -5.22 5.32
C VAL A 129 14.57 -3.80 5.23
N SER A 130 14.33 -3.01 6.28
CA SER A 130 14.77 -1.62 6.32
C SER A 130 15.46 -1.31 7.64
N ILE A 131 16.52 -0.52 7.57
CA ILE A 131 17.17 0.07 8.74
C ILE A 131 16.73 1.52 8.83
N ILE A 132 16.17 1.89 9.97
CA ILE A 132 15.68 3.23 10.25
C ILE A 132 16.49 3.81 11.40
N GLU A 133 16.96 5.02 11.25
CA GLU A 133 17.48 5.83 12.35
C GLU A 133 16.37 6.76 12.86
N MET A 134 16.22 6.77 14.18
CA MET A 134 15.22 7.57 14.87
C MET A 134 15.93 8.42 15.89
N GLY A 135 15.59 9.71 15.97
CA GLY A 135 16.15 10.65 16.92
C GLY A 135 15.72 12.09 16.59
N ASP A 136 15.74 12.97 17.59
CA ASP A 136 15.40 14.39 17.44
C ASP A 136 14.05 14.67 16.76
N GLY A 137 13.07 13.78 16.91
CA GLY A 137 11.77 13.88 16.25
C GLY A 137 11.79 13.53 14.74
N VAL A 138 12.93 13.08 14.20
CA VAL A 138 13.15 12.72 12.80
C VAL A 138 13.25 11.20 12.67
N GLN A 139 12.79 10.68 11.53
CA GLN A 139 12.94 9.29 11.15
C GLN A 139 13.52 9.22 9.75
N GLU A 140 14.66 8.59 9.61
CA GLU A 140 15.37 8.43 8.35
C GLU A 140 15.55 6.95 8.00
N VAL A 141 15.20 6.56 6.77
CA VAL A 141 15.47 5.22 6.26
C VAL A 141 16.90 5.21 5.72
N LEU A 142 17.82 4.60 6.47
CA LEU A 142 19.25 4.54 6.10
C LEU A 142 19.52 3.54 4.99
N ALA A 143 18.82 2.42 5.01
CA ALA A 143 18.98 1.36 4.02
C ALA A 143 17.70 0.55 3.89
N THR A 144 17.46 0.04 2.69
CA THR A 144 16.39 -0.91 2.44
C THR A 144 16.87 -1.98 1.45
N ALA A 145 16.44 -3.20 1.65
CA ALA A 145 16.65 -4.32 0.75
C ALA A 145 15.40 -5.21 0.77
N GLY A 146 15.16 -5.92 -0.32
CA GLY A 146 13.96 -6.78 -0.37
C GLY A 146 13.82 -7.52 -1.69
N ASN A 147 12.70 -8.20 -1.82
CA ASN A 147 12.35 -8.93 -3.03
C ASN A 147 10.84 -8.75 -3.32
N ASN A 148 10.53 -8.19 -4.48
CA ASN A 148 9.16 -7.86 -4.89
C ASN A 148 8.34 -9.11 -5.31
N HIS A 149 8.93 -10.28 -5.30
CA HIS A 149 8.32 -11.54 -5.73
C HIS A 149 8.46 -12.64 -4.66
N LEU A 150 8.89 -12.30 -3.46
CA LEU A 150 8.98 -13.18 -2.31
C LEU A 150 7.88 -12.81 -1.31
N GLY A 151 6.96 -13.73 -1.07
CA GLY A 151 5.84 -13.54 -0.16
C GLY A 151 5.01 -14.80 -0.01
N GLY A 152 3.92 -14.71 0.73
CA GLY A 152 3.01 -15.83 1.03
C GLY A 152 1.97 -16.14 -0.06
N ASP A 153 1.93 -15.35 -1.14
CA ASP A 153 0.99 -15.55 -2.25
C ASP A 153 1.54 -16.47 -3.34
#